data_ae102dfa74d37d7b1ddf14d9950831ea
#
_entry.id   ae102dfa74d37d7b1ddf14d9950831ea
#
_cell.length_a   1.000
_cell.length_b   1.000
_cell.length_c   1.000
_cell.angle_alpha   90.00
_cell.angle_beta   90.00
_cell.angle_gamma   90.00
#
_symmetry.space_group_name_H-M   'P 1'
#
loop_
_entity.id
_entity.type
_entity.pdbx_description
1 polymer ?
#
loop_
_entity_poly.entity_id
_entity_poly.type
_entity_poly.pdbx_seq_one_letter_code
_entity_poly.pdbx_strand_id
1 'polypeptide(L)'
;GISHLRGKISQNLYLYFVFGQIVPFHAVMIPISVLATNTNLTNSLGGIIILDIGFFCAFGILTFTGFLKNVPRELEEAAAIDGCGVFRIMTQIVFPLVKPATVTIGVLFFMWSWNDFLLPSILIGDSELRPLTVNLFMFRSATSTQWNLFIAGLTLCIIPTIILYICAQKYITSGLTMGAVK
;
A
#
# COMPACT_ATOMS: atom_id res chain seq x y z
N GLY A 1 2.41 -15.66 -12.00
CA GLY A 1 1.49 -15.00 -11.10
C GLY A 1 0.03 -15.10 -11.55
N ILE A 2 -0.90 -14.48 -10.82
CA ILE A 2 -2.36 -14.54 -11.10
C ILE A 2 -2.69 -14.06 -12.52
N SER A 3 -1.95 -13.10 -13.08
CA SER A 3 -2.18 -12.53 -14.41
C SER A 3 -1.97 -13.51 -15.57
N HIS A 4 -1.10 -14.52 -15.37
CA HIS A 4 -0.74 -15.50 -16.42
C HIS A 4 -1.34 -16.88 -16.20
N LEU A 5 -1.89 -17.17 -15.01
CA LEU A 5 -2.59 -18.41 -14.78
C LEU A 5 -3.93 -18.41 -15.53
N ARG A 6 -4.06 -19.29 -16.53
CA ARG A 6 -5.33 -19.58 -17.20
C ARG A 6 -6.09 -20.59 -16.35
N GLY A 7 -7.07 -20.14 -15.58
CA GLY A 7 -7.91 -21.08 -14.82
C GLY A 7 -8.94 -20.39 -13.93
N LYS A 8 -9.99 -21.10 -13.59
CA LYS A 8 -11.06 -20.62 -12.70
C LYS A 8 -10.52 -20.18 -11.33
N ILE A 9 -9.47 -20.84 -10.83
CA ILE A 9 -8.86 -20.51 -9.54
C ILE A 9 -8.23 -19.11 -9.56
N SER A 10 -7.47 -18.79 -10.60
CA SER A 10 -6.84 -17.47 -10.75
C SER A 10 -7.88 -16.36 -10.87
N GLN A 11 -8.94 -16.60 -11.64
CA GLN A 11 -10.04 -15.65 -11.79
C GLN A 11 -10.79 -15.44 -10.46
N ASN A 12 -11.07 -16.51 -9.72
CA ASN A 12 -11.75 -16.43 -8.44
C ASN A 12 -10.89 -15.71 -7.40
N LEU A 13 -9.57 -15.96 -7.35
CA LEU A 13 -8.64 -15.23 -6.48
C LEU A 13 -8.61 -13.73 -6.81
N TYR A 14 -8.56 -13.40 -8.09
CA TYR A 14 -8.61 -11.99 -8.53
C TYR A 14 -9.91 -11.33 -8.05
N LEU A 15 -11.06 -11.97 -8.27
CA LEU A 15 -12.36 -11.46 -7.83
C LEU A 15 -12.42 -11.31 -6.31
N TYR A 16 -11.86 -12.24 -5.55
CA TYR A 16 -11.78 -12.15 -4.09
C TYR A 16 -11.08 -10.85 -3.64
N PHE A 17 -9.94 -10.51 -4.26
CA PHE A 17 -9.25 -9.25 -3.96
C PHE A 17 -10.03 -8.01 -4.45
N VAL A 18 -10.72 -8.09 -5.59
CA VAL A 18 -11.62 -7.02 -6.05
C VAL A 18 -12.70 -6.73 -5.01
N PHE A 19 -13.35 -7.76 -4.48
CA PHE A 19 -14.36 -7.60 -3.43
C PHE A 19 -13.76 -7.05 -2.14
N GLY A 20 -12.55 -7.49 -1.76
CA GLY A 20 -11.83 -6.92 -0.61
C GLY A 20 -11.60 -5.42 -0.72
N GLN A 21 -11.36 -4.90 -1.93
CA GLN A 21 -11.15 -3.47 -2.16
C GLN A 21 -12.43 -2.63 -1.99
N ILE A 22 -13.61 -3.24 -2.16
CA ILE A 22 -14.90 -2.53 -2.06
C ILE A 22 -15.30 -2.31 -0.59
N VAL A 23 -14.76 -3.11 0.33
CA VAL A 23 -15.10 -3.02 1.76
C VAL A 23 -14.52 -1.72 2.33
N PRO A 24 -15.37 -0.76 2.79
CA PRO A 24 -14.87 0.47 3.37
C PRO A 24 -14.24 0.21 4.74
N PHE A 25 -13.07 0.80 5.00
CA PHE A 25 -12.37 0.67 6.29
C PHE A 25 -13.28 0.99 7.47
N HIS A 26 -14.07 2.07 7.39
CA HIS A 26 -14.94 2.51 8.47
C HIS A 26 -16.02 1.47 8.87
N ALA A 27 -16.45 0.63 7.94
CA ALA A 27 -17.42 -0.43 8.22
C ALA A 27 -16.80 -1.61 9.00
N VAL A 28 -15.49 -1.85 8.81
CA VAL A 28 -14.77 -2.98 9.44
C VAL A 28 -13.89 -2.54 10.61
N MET A 29 -13.81 -1.27 10.90
CA MET A 29 -12.95 -0.68 11.93
C MET A 29 -13.17 -1.32 13.32
N ILE A 30 -14.41 -1.50 13.76
CA ILE A 30 -14.74 -2.14 15.04
C ILE A 30 -14.40 -3.64 15.05
N PRO A 31 -14.82 -4.46 14.06
CA PRO A 31 -14.39 -5.85 13.98
C PRO A 31 -12.86 -6.05 13.95
N ILE A 32 -12.14 -5.15 13.26
CA ILE A 32 -10.68 -5.20 13.20
C ILE A 32 -10.04 -4.87 14.56
N SER A 33 -10.57 -3.89 15.29
CA SER A 33 -10.11 -3.58 16.63
C SER A 33 -10.30 -4.79 17.58
N VAL A 34 -11.43 -5.47 17.51
CA VAL A 34 -11.69 -6.69 18.29
C VAL A 34 -10.74 -7.81 17.88
N LEU A 35 -10.53 -8.02 16.58
CA LEU A 35 -9.59 -9.02 16.08
C LEU A 35 -8.17 -8.72 16.56
N ALA A 36 -7.72 -7.47 16.43
CA ALA A 36 -6.39 -7.04 16.87
C ALA A 36 -6.18 -7.27 18.37
N THR A 37 -7.21 -7.01 19.19
CA THR A 37 -7.16 -7.27 20.63
C THR A 37 -7.03 -8.76 20.91
N ASN A 38 -7.84 -9.59 20.27
CA ASN A 38 -7.83 -11.04 20.46
C ASN A 38 -6.54 -11.72 19.95
N THR A 39 -5.84 -11.09 19.04
CA THR A 39 -4.58 -11.58 18.46
C THR A 39 -3.33 -10.89 19.02
N ASN A 40 -3.47 -10.06 20.04
CA ASN A 40 -2.38 -9.28 20.66
C ASN A 40 -1.61 -8.40 19.67
N LEU A 41 -2.31 -7.83 18.68
CA LEU A 41 -1.77 -6.90 17.71
C LEU A 41 -1.96 -5.42 18.12
N THR A 42 -2.66 -5.15 19.22
CA THR A 42 -2.81 -3.81 19.80
C THR A 42 -1.52 -3.35 20.47
N ASN A 43 -1.33 -2.04 20.60
CA ASN A 43 -0.12 -1.42 21.16
C ASN A 43 1.19 -1.95 20.55
N SER A 44 1.18 -2.19 19.24
CA SER A 44 2.31 -2.74 18.51
C SER A 44 2.42 -2.14 17.12
N LEU A 45 3.61 -1.64 16.75
CA LEU A 45 3.89 -1.21 15.39
C LEU A 45 3.79 -2.38 14.40
N GLY A 46 4.18 -3.59 14.83
CA GLY A 46 4.00 -4.81 14.03
C GLY A 46 2.54 -5.10 13.73
N GLY A 47 1.63 -4.82 14.67
CA GLY A 47 0.19 -4.94 14.48
C GLY A 47 -0.34 -4.00 13.39
N ILE A 48 0.09 -2.72 13.40
CA ILE A 48 -0.27 -1.77 12.33
C ILE A 48 0.25 -2.28 10.98
N ILE A 49 1.52 -2.69 10.91
CA ILE A 49 2.14 -3.18 9.66
C ILE A 49 1.37 -4.36 9.09
N ILE A 50 1.00 -5.35 9.91
CA ILE A 50 0.25 -6.53 9.46
C ILE A 50 -1.12 -6.14 8.90
N LEU A 51 -1.83 -5.23 9.57
CA LEU A 51 -3.14 -4.78 9.13
C LEU A 51 -3.05 -3.90 7.87
N ASP A 52 -2.07 -3.01 7.77
CA ASP A 52 -1.79 -2.22 6.56
C ASP A 52 -1.51 -3.13 5.37
N ILE A 53 -0.69 -4.18 5.54
CA ILE A 53 -0.46 -5.17 4.48
C ILE A 53 -1.77 -5.81 4.03
N GLY A 54 -2.66 -6.15 4.96
CA GLY A 54 -3.97 -6.71 4.65
C GLY A 54 -4.83 -5.76 3.81
N PHE A 55 -4.91 -4.49 4.19
CA PHE A 55 -5.68 -3.47 3.47
C PHE A 55 -5.11 -3.12 2.10
N PHE A 56 -3.78 -2.96 2.01
CA PHE A 56 -3.13 -2.52 0.77
C PHE A 56 -2.91 -3.65 -0.23
N CYS A 57 -2.90 -4.91 0.24
CA CYS A 57 -2.68 -6.09 -0.58
C CYS A 57 -3.65 -6.18 -1.77
N ALA A 58 -4.94 -5.92 -1.55
CA ALA A 58 -5.96 -5.95 -2.60
C ALA A 58 -5.63 -4.95 -3.72
N PHE A 59 -5.38 -3.68 -3.37
CA PHE A 59 -5.00 -2.64 -4.32
C PHE A 59 -3.70 -2.98 -5.06
N GLY A 60 -2.69 -3.47 -4.34
CA GLY A 60 -1.41 -3.90 -4.92
C GLY A 60 -1.60 -5.00 -5.97
N ILE A 61 -2.34 -6.05 -5.63
CA ILE A 61 -2.62 -7.18 -6.54
C ILE A 61 -3.39 -6.70 -7.78
N LEU A 62 -4.42 -5.88 -7.61
CA LEU A 62 -5.19 -5.35 -8.73
C LEU A 62 -4.33 -4.53 -9.67
N THR A 63 -3.55 -3.61 -9.12
CA THR A 63 -2.70 -2.71 -9.89
C THR A 63 -1.59 -3.48 -10.60
N PHE A 64 -0.84 -4.35 -9.89
CA PHE A 64 0.18 -5.17 -10.53
C PHE A 64 -0.39 -6.11 -11.60
N THR A 65 -1.57 -6.69 -11.37
CA THR A 65 -2.22 -7.54 -12.39
C THR A 65 -2.54 -6.74 -13.65
N GLY A 66 -2.98 -5.48 -13.50
CA GLY A 66 -3.20 -4.57 -14.63
C GLY A 66 -1.92 -4.30 -15.42
N PHE A 67 -0.83 -3.97 -14.75
CA PHE A 67 0.46 -3.72 -15.41
C PHE A 67 1.05 -4.97 -16.07
N LEU A 68 0.96 -6.13 -15.41
CA LEU A 68 1.47 -7.39 -15.94
C LEU A 68 0.75 -7.85 -17.22
N LYS A 69 -0.50 -7.46 -17.42
CA LYS A 69 -1.22 -7.74 -18.68
C LYS A 69 -0.61 -7.05 -19.90
N ASN A 70 0.12 -5.95 -19.68
CA ASN A 70 0.79 -5.21 -20.74
C ASN A 70 2.21 -5.75 -21.05
N VAL A 71 2.72 -6.70 -20.26
CA VAL A 71 3.99 -7.36 -20.52
C VAL A 71 3.78 -8.44 -21.58
N PRO A 72 4.49 -8.38 -22.74
CA PRO A 72 4.39 -9.38 -23.77
C PRO A 72 4.80 -10.76 -23.25
N ARG A 73 3.97 -11.78 -23.49
CA ARG A 73 4.25 -13.16 -23.05
C ARG A 73 5.43 -13.78 -23.78
N GLU A 74 5.67 -13.33 -24.98
CA GLU A 74 6.76 -13.80 -25.84
C GLU A 74 8.12 -13.64 -25.15
N LEU A 75 8.27 -12.64 -24.29
CA LEU A 75 9.51 -12.44 -23.50
C LEU A 75 9.71 -13.53 -22.44
N GLU A 76 8.63 -13.96 -21.80
CA GLU A 76 8.67 -15.03 -20.79
C GLU A 76 8.87 -16.40 -21.48
N GLU A 77 8.22 -16.61 -22.61
CA GLU A 77 8.32 -17.86 -23.40
C GLU A 77 9.72 -18.01 -24.02
N ALA A 78 10.29 -16.94 -24.59
CA ALA A 78 11.68 -16.95 -25.09
C ALA A 78 12.68 -17.28 -23.99
N ALA A 79 12.55 -16.65 -22.83
CA ALA A 79 13.41 -16.94 -21.70
C ALA A 79 13.27 -18.36 -21.14
N ALA A 80 12.06 -18.93 -21.20
CA ALA A 80 11.83 -20.31 -20.82
C ALA A 80 12.50 -21.30 -21.81
N ILE A 81 12.47 -20.98 -23.11
CA ILE A 81 13.20 -21.74 -24.14
C ILE A 81 14.71 -21.67 -23.91
N ASP A 82 15.24 -20.50 -23.48
CA ASP A 82 16.65 -20.31 -23.10
C ASP A 82 17.03 -21.00 -21.77
N GLY A 83 16.12 -21.78 -21.17
CA GLY A 83 16.36 -22.54 -19.95
C GLY A 83 16.28 -21.72 -18.66
N CYS A 84 15.75 -20.51 -18.69
CA CYS A 84 15.55 -19.72 -17.49
C CYS A 84 14.44 -20.29 -16.60
N GLY A 85 14.75 -20.53 -15.33
CA GLY A 85 13.73 -20.89 -14.33
C GLY A 85 12.79 -19.72 -14.01
N VAL A 86 11.59 -20.03 -13.49
CA VAL A 86 10.51 -19.06 -13.19
C VAL A 86 11.00 -17.89 -12.34
N PHE A 87 11.82 -18.14 -11.33
CA PHE A 87 12.35 -17.08 -10.45
C PHE A 87 13.26 -16.11 -11.24
N ARG A 88 14.09 -16.64 -12.15
CA ARG A 88 14.97 -15.81 -12.99
C ARG A 88 14.17 -14.98 -13.98
N ILE A 89 13.15 -15.55 -14.61
CA ILE A 89 12.21 -14.82 -15.50
C ILE A 89 11.56 -13.67 -14.71
N MET A 90 11.06 -13.95 -13.51
CA MET A 90 10.38 -12.96 -12.68
C MET A 90 11.31 -11.80 -12.28
N THR A 91 12.53 -12.09 -11.84
CA THR A 91 13.44 -11.06 -11.31
C THR A 91 14.23 -10.32 -12.39
N GLN A 92 14.62 -10.98 -13.49
CA GLN A 92 15.48 -10.40 -14.51
C GLN A 92 14.73 -9.88 -15.74
N ILE A 93 13.49 -10.33 -15.97
CA ILE A 93 12.70 -9.93 -17.15
C ILE A 93 11.46 -9.17 -16.73
N VAL A 94 10.58 -9.80 -15.95
CA VAL A 94 9.28 -9.20 -15.62
C VAL A 94 9.42 -8.02 -14.67
N PHE A 95 10.15 -8.17 -13.55
CA PHE A 95 10.28 -7.13 -12.54
C PHE A 95 10.85 -5.81 -13.07
N PRO A 96 11.93 -5.79 -13.89
CA PRO A 96 12.42 -4.57 -14.51
C PRO A 96 11.37 -3.83 -15.36
N LEU A 97 10.53 -4.56 -16.09
CA LEU A 97 9.48 -4.00 -16.93
C LEU A 97 8.35 -3.35 -16.11
N VAL A 98 8.03 -3.91 -14.93
CA VAL A 98 7.01 -3.36 -14.03
C VAL A 98 7.60 -2.46 -12.93
N LYS A 99 8.88 -2.14 -12.99
CA LYS A 99 9.54 -1.26 -12.02
C LYS A 99 8.84 0.10 -11.85
N PRO A 100 8.39 0.81 -12.92
CA PRO A 100 7.65 2.05 -12.75
C PRO A 100 6.37 1.86 -11.95
N ALA A 101 5.61 0.79 -12.19
CA ALA A 101 4.43 0.44 -11.42
C ALA A 101 4.76 0.17 -9.95
N THR A 102 5.85 -0.57 -9.69
CA THR A 102 6.32 -0.86 -8.33
C THR A 102 6.61 0.41 -7.55
N VAL A 103 7.31 1.37 -8.16
CA VAL A 103 7.59 2.67 -7.53
C VAL A 103 6.30 3.44 -7.26
N THR A 104 5.40 3.51 -8.24
CA THR A 104 4.11 4.21 -8.10
C THR A 104 3.27 3.63 -6.94
N ILE A 105 3.13 2.30 -6.88
CA ILE A 105 2.40 1.61 -5.80
C ILE A 105 3.10 1.85 -4.45
N GLY A 106 4.42 1.76 -4.41
CA GLY A 106 5.19 2.01 -3.19
C GLY A 106 5.00 3.44 -2.65
N VAL A 107 4.98 4.43 -3.53
CA VAL A 107 4.68 5.83 -3.15
C VAL A 107 3.26 5.96 -2.60
N LEU A 108 2.26 5.36 -3.25
CA LEU A 108 0.88 5.40 -2.78
C LEU A 108 0.73 4.74 -1.42
N PHE A 109 1.33 3.57 -1.21
CA PHE A 109 1.29 2.87 0.08
C PHE A 109 1.99 3.65 1.18
N PHE A 110 3.15 4.25 0.87
CA PHE A 110 3.80 5.15 1.81
C PHE A 110 2.89 6.32 2.18
N MET A 111 2.28 6.99 1.20
CA MET A 111 1.40 8.13 1.46
C MET A 111 0.18 7.74 2.29
N TRP A 112 -0.42 6.58 2.03
CA TRP A 112 -1.57 6.10 2.79
C TRP A 112 -1.18 5.78 4.23
N SER A 113 -0.13 4.98 4.43
CA SER A 113 0.34 4.63 5.78
C SER A 113 0.88 5.85 6.54
N TRP A 114 1.63 6.75 5.87
CA TRP A 114 2.15 7.98 6.49
C TRP A 114 1.07 8.94 6.96
N ASN A 115 -0.02 9.07 6.20
CA ASN A 115 -1.13 9.95 6.53
C ASN A 115 -2.23 9.24 7.34
N ASP A 116 -2.09 7.96 7.64
CA ASP A 116 -3.08 7.25 8.40
C ASP A 116 -3.15 7.77 9.83
N PHE A 117 -4.37 8.04 10.24
CA PHE A 117 -4.73 8.47 11.58
C PHE A 117 -5.64 7.45 12.26
N LEU A 118 -6.59 6.89 11.50
CA LEU A 118 -7.69 6.13 12.09
C LEU A 118 -7.23 4.78 12.65
N LEU A 119 -6.54 3.97 11.84
CA LEU A 119 -6.08 2.65 12.29
C LEU A 119 -5.14 2.76 13.50
N PRO A 120 -4.09 3.60 13.49
CA PRO A 120 -3.24 3.78 14.66
C PRO A 120 -4.00 4.34 15.88
N SER A 121 -4.97 5.23 15.69
CA SER A 121 -5.71 5.83 16.80
C SER A 121 -6.56 4.84 17.58
N ILE A 122 -7.05 3.78 16.93
CA ILE A 122 -7.82 2.71 17.58
C ILE A 122 -6.98 1.56 18.12
N LEU A 123 -5.75 1.39 17.59
CA LEU A 123 -4.89 0.26 17.97
C LEU A 123 -3.82 0.62 18.99
N ILE A 124 -3.32 1.88 18.98
CA ILE A 124 -2.20 2.31 19.80
C ILE A 124 -2.70 3.21 20.94
N GLY A 125 -2.79 2.64 22.14
CA GLY A 125 -3.07 3.39 23.36
C GLY A 125 -1.83 4.03 23.96
N ASP A 126 -0.65 3.39 23.81
CA ASP A 126 0.63 3.84 24.34
C ASP A 126 1.14 5.08 23.59
N SER A 127 1.39 6.17 24.33
CA SER A 127 1.87 7.43 23.76
C SER A 127 3.22 7.32 23.06
N GLU A 128 4.11 6.45 23.55
CA GLU A 128 5.46 6.27 23.00
C GLU A 128 5.46 5.59 21.63
N LEU A 129 4.40 4.82 21.32
CA LEU A 129 4.27 4.09 20.07
C LEU A 129 3.40 4.80 19.03
N ARG A 130 2.73 5.90 19.41
CA ARG A 130 1.80 6.60 18.51
C ARG A 130 2.54 7.24 17.33
N PRO A 131 2.07 7.02 16.09
CA PRO A 131 2.56 7.78 14.94
C PRO A 131 2.36 9.27 15.08
N LEU A 132 3.18 10.05 14.37
CA LEU A 132 3.17 11.51 14.43
C LEU A 132 1.78 12.11 14.13
N THR A 133 1.05 11.54 13.17
CA THR A 133 -0.32 11.96 12.82
C THR A 133 -1.28 11.85 13.99
N VAL A 134 -1.19 10.80 14.80
CA VAL A 134 -2.03 10.63 15.99
C VAL A 134 -1.60 11.59 17.09
N ASN A 135 -0.29 11.74 17.32
CA ASN A 135 0.25 12.64 18.35
C ASN A 135 -0.08 14.11 18.08
N LEU A 136 -0.21 14.53 16.83
CA LEU A 136 -0.62 15.90 16.50
C LEU A 136 -1.98 16.28 17.12
N PHE A 137 -2.91 15.32 17.18
CA PHE A 137 -4.21 15.58 17.77
C PHE A 137 -4.18 15.81 19.29
N MET A 138 -3.09 15.48 19.98
CA MET A 138 -2.92 15.80 21.40
C MET A 138 -2.78 17.31 21.66
N PHE A 139 -2.34 18.10 20.67
CA PHE A 139 -2.30 19.55 20.75
C PHE A 139 -3.65 20.23 20.59
N ARG A 140 -4.71 19.43 20.32
CA ARG A 140 -6.10 19.86 20.26
C ARG A 140 -6.87 19.29 21.46
N SER A 141 -7.36 20.16 22.33
CA SER A 141 -8.30 19.78 23.38
C SER A 141 -9.72 20.26 23.05
N ALA A 142 -10.70 19.81 23.81
CA ALA A 142 -12.08 20.26 23.64
C ALA A 142 -12.26 21.78 23.93
N THR A 143 -11.38 22.35 24.75
CA THR A 143 -11.50 23.75 25.22
C THR A 143 -10.42 24.67 24.68
N SER A 144 -9.28 24.11 24.19
CA SER A 144 -8.17 24.91 23.68
C SER A 144 -7.37 24.14 22.64
N THR A 145 -6.76 24.86 21.72
CA THR A 145 -5.84 24.29 20.72
C THR A 145 -4.53 25.06 20.79
N GLN A 146 -3.43 24.34 20.95
CA GLN A 146 -2.09 24.91 20.88
C GLN A 146 -1.67 25.04 19.42
N TRP A 147 -2.20 26.05 18.73
CA TRP A 147 -2.07 26.24 17.29
C TRP A 147 -0.63 26.28 16.81
N ASN A 148 0.28 26.90 17.59
CA ASN A 148 1.71 26.99 17.28
C ASN A 148 2.36 25.60 17.19
N LEU A 149 2.10 24.72 18.16
CA LEU A 149 2.65 23.36 18.17
C LEU A 149 1.96 22.48 17.13
N PHE A 150 0.64 22.62 16.98
CA PHE A 150 -0.13 21.87 16.00
C PHE A 150 0.34 22.16 14.55
N ILE A 151 0.51 23.45 14.21
CA ILE A 151 0.99 23.86 12.86
C ILE A 151 2.45 23.44 12.65
N ALA A 152 3.32 23.59 13.66
CA ALA A 152 4.71 23.12 13.59
C ALA A 152 4.76 21.61 13.29
N GLY A 153 3.96 20.81 14.00
CA GLY A 153 3.88 19.38 13.77
C GLY A 153 3.31 19.02 12.39
N LEU A 154 2.27 19.72 11.91
CA LEU A 154 1.77 19.54 10.53
C LEU A 154 2.87 19.83 9.50
N THR A 155 3.67 20.87 9.72
CA THR A 155 4.81 21.19 8.85
C THR A 155 5.81 20.04 8.78
N LEU A 156 6.12 19.41 9.92
CA LEU A 156 6.98 18.23 9.97
C LEU A 156 6.37 17.03 9.23
N CYS A 157 5.06 16.84 9.30
CA CYS A 157 4.35 15.77 8.56
C CYS A 157 4.42 15.95 7.04
N ILE A 158 4.47 17.18 6.54
CA ILE A 158 4.50 17.45 5.10
C ILE A 158 5.88 17.18 4.50
N ILE A 159 6.96 17.38 5.24
CA ILE A 159 8.34 17.27 4.74
C ILE A 159 8.63 15.91 4.08
N PRO A 160 8.40 14.75 4.71
CA PRO A 160 8.66 13.44 4.09
C PRO A 160 7.84 13.21 2.82
N THR A 161 6.59 13.69 2.81
CA THR A 161 5.71 13.57 1.65
C THR A 161 6.24 14.37 0.45
N ILE A 162 6.73 15.60 0.68
CA ILE A 162 7.35 16.44 -0.36
C ILE A 162 8.62 15.79 -0.88
N ILE A 163 9.51 15.32 0.00
CA ILE A 163 10.75 14.65 -0.39
C ILE A 163 10.46 13.44 -1.26
N LEU A 164 9.53 12.59 -0.83
CA LEU A 164 9.13 11.42 -1.59
C LEU A 164 8.56 11.79 -2.96
N TYR A 165 7.68 12.80 -3.01
CA TYR A 165 7.10 13.26 -4.27
C TYR A 165 8.18 13.74 -5.25
N ILE A 166 9.11 14.57 -4.81
CA ILE A 166 10.22 15.07 -5.64
C ILE A 166 11.06 13.91 -6.19
N CYS A 167 11.36 12.90 -5.36
CA CYS A 167 12.12 11.74 -5.77
C CYS A 167 11.37 10.82 -6.75
N ALA A 168 10.06 10.68 -6.57
CA ALA A 168 9.25 9.69 -7.27
C ALA A 168 8.44 10.23 -8.45
N GLN A 169 8.29 11.55 -8.62
CA GLN A 169 7.42 12.18 -9.63
C GLN A 169 7.63 11.67 -11.05
N LYS A 170 8.89 11.41 -11.45
CA LYS A 170 9.22 10.86 -12.78
C LYS A 170 8.66 9.46 -13.03
N TYR A 171 8.52 8.67 -11.97
CA TYR A 171 7.96 7.31 -12.07
C TYR A 171 6.44 7.32 -12.02
N ILE A 172 5.85 8.25 -11.25
CA ILE A 172 4.39 8.41 -11.14
C ILE A 172 3.81 8.81 -12.51
N THR A 173 4.41 9.79 -13.18
CA THR A 173 3.96 10.23 -14.51
C THR A 173 4.07 9.12 -15.55
N SER A 174 5.18 8.37 -15.58
CA SER A 174 5.34 7.25 -16.51
C SER A 174 4.40 6.08 -16.21
N GLY A 175 4.12 5.81 -14.92
CA GLY A 175 3.19 4.76 -14.52
C GLY A 175 1.73 5.05 -14.92
N LEU A 176 1.29 6.29 -14.75
CA LEU A 176 -0.07 6.70 -15.11
C LEU A 176 -0.31 6.70 -16.63
N THR A 177 0.69 7.11 -17.41
CA THR A 177 0.58 7.12 -18.89
C THR A 177 0.55 5.72 -19.48
N MET A 178 1.32 4.76 -18.96
CA MET A 178 1.27 3.37 -19.41
C MET A 178 -0.06 2.67 -19.09
N GLY A 179 -0.78 3.09 -18.06
CA GLY A 179 -2.10 2.56 -17.73
C GLY A 179 -3.26 3.21 -18.53
N ALA A 180 -3.03 4.36 -19.15
CA ALA A 180 -4.05 5.15 -19.86
C ALA A 180 -4.06 4.96 -21.38
N VAL A 181 -3.01 4.37 -21.96
CA VAL A 181 -2.95 4.08 -23.40
C VAL A 181 -3.59 2.72 -23.66
N LYS A 182 -4.83 2.75 -24.09
CA LYS A 182 -5.53 1.65 -24.74
C LYS A 182 -5.44 1.81 -26.24
#